data_d7d46b608755bd2f3dd6ff5691359dda
#
_entry.id   d7d46b608755bd2f3dd6ff5691359dda
#
_cell.length_a   1.000
_cell.length_b   1.000
_cell.length_c   1.000
_cell.angle_alpha   90.00
_cell.angle_beta   90.00
_cell.angle_gamma   90.00
#
_symmetry.space_group_name_H-M   'P 1'
#
loop_
_entity.id
_entity.type
_entity.pdbx_description
1 polymer ?
#
loop_
_entity_poly.entity_id
_entity_poly.type
_entity_poly.pdbx_seq_one_letter_code
_entity_poly.pdbx_strand_id
1 'polypeptide(L)'
;MRKHKFLRRALAVLAACLLLGAACLAGLAKALPDTFYIDGALTDLKIAAMPFLSVAQPRQGSVAADNAVADKSGNVTLTLLGVVPIKTVRAVSTPRRTVQVCGTPFGVKMFSDGALIVAFSDRYTALGSENPAKAAGLRLGDWIVSAGGRPVRSNDDLTAAIQAADGAPLTVVYRRDGVQHTAALTPVQDEKGRYKAGVWVRDSGAGIGTMSFVDAQHGTFAGLGHSISDTDTGTELTLSLIHISEPTRHSLI
;
A
#
# COMPACT_ATOMS: atom_id res chain seq x y z
N MET A 1 35.65 20.47 -55.92
CA MET A 1 34.25 20.31 -55.50
C MET A 1 33.90 18.93 -54.91
N ARG A 2 34.40 17.79 -55.38
CA ARG A 2 34.09 16.44 -54.83
C ARG A 2 34.55 16.22 -53.39
N LYS A 3 35.74 16.71 -52.96
CA LYS A 3 36.27 16.56 -51.61
C LYS A 3 35.42 17.23 -50.52
N HIS A 4 34.83 18.43 -50.79
CA HIS A 4 33.96 19.13 -49.84
C HIS A 4 32.59 18.43 -49.64
N LYS A 5 32.07 17.77 -50.69
CA LYS A 5 30.81 16.98 -50.54
C LYS A 5 31.03 15.71 -49.71
N PHE A 6 32.18 15.06 -49.88
CA PHE A 6 32.53 13.88 -49.11
C PHE A 6 32.73 14.23 -47.61
N LEU A 7 33.47 15.31 -47.33
CA LEU A 7 33.71 15.78 -45.96
C LEU A 7 32.38 16.14 -45.24
N ARG A 8 31.47 16.84 -45.94
CA ARG A 8 30.14 17.17 -45.39
C ARG A 8 29.31 15.93 -45.07
N ARG A 9 29.34 14.90 -45.95
CA ARG A 9 28.65 13.64 -45.69
C ARG A 9 29.27 12.87 -44.54
N ALA A 10 30.58 12.80 -44.43
CA ALA A 10 31.29 12.17 -43.32
C ALA A 10 30.97 12.88 -41.96
N LEU A 11 30.93 14.23 -41.97
CA LEU A 11 30.55 14.99 -40.77
C LEU A 11 29.09 14.77 -40.39
N ALA A 12 28.20 14.69 -41.36
CA ALA A 12 26.77 14.42 -41.11
C ALA A 12 26.55 13.02 -40.51
N VAL A 13 27.25 12.00 -41.01
CA VAL A 13 27.20 10.64 -40.46
C VAL A 13 27.75 10.61 -39.05
N LEU A 14 28.88 11.27 -38.79
CA LEU A 14 29.46 11.36 -37.46
C LEU A 14 28.49 12.03 -36.46
N ALA A 15 27.88 13.15 -36.88
CA ALA A 15 26.88 13.84 -36.06
C ALA A 15 25.65 12.97 -35.76
N ALA A 16 25.17 12.22 -36.75
CA ALA A 16 24.06 11.29 -36.57
C ALA A 16 24.40 10.16 -35.59
N CYS A 17 25.61 9.58 -35.68
CA CYS A 17 26.09 8.56 -34.77
C CYS A 17 26.22 9.10 -33.33
N LEU A 18 26.71 10.32 -33.16
CA LEU A 18 26.80 10.97 -31.82
C LEU A 18 25.42 11.24 -31.21
N LEU A 19 24.46 11.71 -32.02
CA LEU A 19 23.07 11.91 -31.57
C LEU A 19 22.41 10.59 -31.19
N LEU A 20 22.61 9.55 -32.00
CA LEU A 20 22.08 8.22 -31.66
C LEU A 20 22.68 7.66 -30.37
N GLY A 21 23.99 7.82 -30.19
CA GLY A 21 24.71 7.43 -28.98
C GLY A 21 24.18 8.18 -27.76
N ALA A 22 23.98 9.49 -27.86
CA ALA A 22 23.41 10.30 -26.78
C ALA A 22 21.97 9.89 -26.45
N ALA A 23 21.14 9.59 -27.46
CA ALA A 23 19.78 9.09 -27.25
C ALA A 23 19.76 7.73 -26.53
N CYS A 24 20.65 6.81 -26.92
CA CYS A 24 20.81 5.52 -26.26
C CYS A 24 21.24 5.67 -24.79
N LEU A 25 22.21 6.56 -24.49
CA LEU A 25 22.64 6.83 -23.12
C LEU A 25 21.50 7.44 -22.28
N ALA A 26 20.73 8.37 -22.84
CA ALA A 26 19.57 8.95 -22.16
C ALA A 26 18.48 7.89 -21.89
N GLY A 27 18.24 7.00 -22.84
CA GLY A 27 17.33 5.86 -22.68
C GLY A 27 17.79 4.92 -21.56
N LEU A 28 19.07 4.58 -21.55
CA LEU A 28 19.67 3.73 -20.52
C LEU A 28 19.57 4.38 -19.13
N ALA A 29 19.85 5.68 -19.03
CA ALA A 29 19.73 6.41 -17.77
C ALA A 29 18.30 6.42 -17.19
N LYS A 30 17.29 6.50 -18.06
CA LYS A 30 15.88 6.43 -17.68
C LYS A 30 15.45 5.01 -17.27
N ALA A 31 16.00 3.99 -17.89
CA ALA A 31 15.68 2.59 -17.59
C ALA A 31 16.29 2.09 -16.28
N LEU A 32 17.36 2.76 -15.80
CA LEU A 32 18.01 2.39 -14.54
C LEU A 32 17.23 2.94 -13.33
N PRO A 33 17.00 2.13 -12.28
CA PRO A 33 16.36 2.58 -11.05
C PRO A 33 17.19 3.66 -10.34
N ASP A 34 16.51 4.49 -9.54
CA ASP A 34 17.15 5.56 -8.77
C ASP A 34 17.82 5.04 -7.49
N THR A 35 17.40 3.86 -7.01
CA THR A 35 17.92 3.24 -5.79
C THR A 35 18.27 1.77 -6.05
N PHE A 36 19.45 1.37 -5.58
CA PHE A 36 19.91 -0.02 -5.55
C PHE A 36 20.11 -0.48 -4.12
N TYR A 37 19.64 -1.68 -3.82
CA TYR A 37 19.93 -2.36 -2.56
C TYR A 37 21.05 -3.35 -2.79
N ILE A 38 22.12 -3.26 -1.96
CA ILE A 38 23.32 -4.07 -2.10
C ILE A 38 23.65 -4.77 -0.78
N ASP A 39 24.30 -5.92 -0.88
CA ASP A 39 24.84 -6.65 0.26
C ASP A 39 26.36 -6.47 0.26
N GLY A 40 26.85 -5.59 1.13
CA GLY A 40 28.28 -5.30 1.23
C GLY A 40 28.64 -3.84 0.97
N ALA A 41 29.86 -3.62 0.49
CA ALA A 41 30.38 -2.29 0.23
C ALA A 41 29.76 -1.65 -1.03
N LEU A 42 29.68 -0.33 -1.03
CA LEU A 42 29.14 0.45 -2.16
C LEU A 42 29.90 0.20 -3.48
N THR A 43 31.17 -0.19 -3.38
CA THR A 43 32.04 -0.55 -4.51
C THR A 43 31.69 -1.89 -5.14
N ASP A 44 30.95 -2.74 -4.44
CA ASP A 44 30.62 -4.09 -4.90
C ASP A 44 29.33 -4.14 -5.73
N LEU A 45 28.76 -2.97 -6.06
CA LEU A 45 27.57 -2.89 -6.89
C LEU A 45 27.85 -3.47 -8.28
N LYS A 46 27.43 -4.70 -8.50
CA LYS A 46 27.44 -5.38 -9.80
C LYS A 46 26.03 -5.49 -10.33
N ILE A 47 25.80 -4.90 -11.49
CA ILE A 47 24.50 -5.02 -12.18
C ILE A 47 24.59 -6.25 -13.08
N ALA A 48 24.13 -7.39 -12.59
CA ALA A 48 24.27 -8.69 -13.26
C ALA A 48 23.70 -8.69 -14.70
N ALA A 49 22.67 -7.89 -14.96
CA ALA A 49 22.07 -7.77 -16.28
C ALA A 49 22.86 -6.89 -17.26
N MET A 50 23.84 -6.11 -16.77
CA MET A 50 24.58 -5.12 -17.56
C MET A 50 26.05 -5.10 -17.18
N PRO A 51 26.86 -6.07 -17.61
CA PRO A 51 28.25 -6.21 -17.19
C PRO A 51 29.15 -5.06 -17.67
N PHE A 52 28.71 -4.24 -18.62
CA PHE A 52 29.39 -3.06 -19.13
C PHE A 52 29.20 -1.81 -18.23
N LEU A 53 28.35 -1.90 -17.21
CA LEU A 53 28.19 -0.84 -16.20
C LEU A 53 29.14 -1.09 -15.04
N SER A 54 29.80 -0.05 -14.60
CA SER A 54 30.69 -0.05 -13.43
C SER A 54 30.43 1.17 -12.54
N VAL A 55 30.80 1.06 -11.28
CA VAL A 55 30.75 2.18 -10.33
C VAL A 55 32.02 3.02 -10.52
N ALA A 56 31.85 4.33 -10.66
CA ALA A 56 33.00 5.22 -10.65
C ALA A 56 33.65 5.18 -9.26
N GLN A 57 34.93 4.82 -9.19
CA GLN A 57 35.67 4.94 -7.95
C GLN A 57 35.84 6.41 -7.60
N PRO A 58 35.59 6.83 -6.35
CA PRO A 58 35.90 8.19 -5.92
C PRO A 58 37.39 8.43 -6.14
N ARG A 59 37.72 9.48 -6.89
CA ARG A 59 39.13 9.92 -7.03
C ARG A 59 39.64 10.18 -5.63
N GLN A 60 40.73 9.49 -5.24
CA GLN A 60 41.52 9.82 -4.08
C GLN A 60 42.00 11.26 -4.21
N GLY A 61 41.39 12.17 -3.45
CA GLY A 61 41.76 13.59 -3.51
C GLY A 61 40.83 14.58 -2.86
N SER A 62 39.67 14.21 -2.34
CA SER A 62 38.87 15.11 -1.51
C SER A 62 39.02 14.74 -0.04
N VAL A 63 39.70 15.61 0.70
CA VAL A 63 39.89 15.57 2.15
C VAL A 63 38.53 15.78 2.83
N ALA A 64 37.83 14.71 3.11
CA ALA A 64 36.73 14.65 4.06
C ALA A 64 36.40 13.17 4.37
N ALA A 65 37.40 12.44 4.86
CA ALA A 65 37.22 11.04 5.28
C ALA A 65 37.80 10.87 6.68
N ASP A 66 37.28 11.66 7.61
CA ASP A 66 37.39 11.31 9.03
C ASP A 66 36.04 11.53 9.67
N ASN A 67 35.48 10.43 10.16
CA ASN A 67 34.17 10.24 10.82
C ASN A 67 33.02 9.66 9.96
N ALA A 68 33.31 8.96 8.88
CA ALA A 68 32.30 8.06 8.31
C ALA A 68 32.30 6.75 9.11
N VAL A 69 31.68 6.75 10.27
CA VAL A 69 31.02 5.55 10.81
C VAL A 69 30.01 5.15 9.75
N ALA A 70 30.44 4.20 8.90
CA ALA A 70 29.69 3.38 7.97
C ALA A 70 28.21 3.76 7.79
N ASP A 71 27.92 4.90 7.20
CA ASP A 71 26.62 5.12 6.60
C ASP A 71 26.55 4.13 5.43
N LYS A 72 25.79 3.05 5.65
CA LYS A 72 25.63 1.93 4.72
C LYS A 72 24.86 2.34 3.45
N SER A 73 24.72 3.61 3.19
CA SER A 73 24.05 4.16 2.02
C SER A 73 24.82 5.37 1.49
N GLY A 74 24.88 5.51 0.18
CA GLY A 74 25.56 6.63 -0.46
C GLY A 74 25.17 6.77 -1.93
N ASN A 75 25.50 7.93 -2.49
CA ASN A 75 25.34 8.17 -3.91
C ASN A 75 26.53 7.62 -4.68
N VAL A 76 26.27 6.79 -5.67
CA VAL A 76 27.30 6.23 -6.56
C VAL A 76 27.00 6.62 -8.01
N THR A 77 28.02 6.95 -8.77
CA THR A 77 27.85 7.25 -10.19
C THR A 77 28.13 6.00 -11.00
N LEU A 78 27.13 5.58 -11.76
CA LEU A 78 27.26 4.49 -12.71
C LEU A 78 27.93 5.01 -13.97
N THR A 79 28.91 4.27 -14.46
CA THR A 79 29.68 4.60 -15.64
C THR A 79 29.61 3.47 -16.67
N LEU A 80 29.55 3.82 -17.95
CA LEU A 80 29.70 2.90 -19.06
C LEU A 80 31.18 2.65 -19.31
N LEU A 81 31.57 1.37 -19.29
CA LEU A 81 32.97 0.94 -19.49
C LEU A 81 33.98 1.65 -18.57
N GLY A 82 33.55 2.11 -17.40
CA GLY A 82 34.38 2.81 -16.43
C GLY A 82 34.73 4.27 -16.79
N VAL A 83 34.26 4.81 -17.90
CA VAL A 83 34.67 6.12 -18.43
C VAL A 83 33.52 7.12 -18.55
N VAL A 84 32.40 6.73 -19.14
CA VAL A 84 31.30 7.65 -19.44
C VAL A 84 30.27 7.62 -18.32
N PRO A 85 30.06 8.73 -17.57
CA PRO A 85 29.06 8.78 -16.53
C PRO A 85 27.65 8.74 -17.15
N ILE A 86 26.77 7.85 -16.62
CA ILE A 86 25.40 7.68 -17.10
C ILE A 86 24.41 8.27 -16.12
N LYS A 87 24.49 7.85 -14.84
CA LYS A 87 23.51 8.22 -13.82
C LYS A 87 24.12 8.12 -12.43
N THR A 88 23.80 9.09 -11.57
CA THR A 88 24.05 8.97 -10.14
C THR A 88 22.83 8.35 -9.48
N VAL A 89 23.03 7.25 -8.75
CA VAL A 89 21.99 6.47 -8.09
C VAL A 89 22.31 6.36 -6.59
N ARG A 90 21.29 6.17 -5.80
CA ARG A 90 21.43 5.90 -4.38
C ARG A 90 21.66 4.41 -4.18
N ALA A 91 22.76 4.03 -3.58
CA ALA A 91 23.05 2.67 -3.15
C ALA A 91 22.83 2.55 -1.64
N VAL A 92 22.01 1.58 -1.23
CA VAL A 92 21.68 1.30 0.17
C VAL A 92 22.24 -0.08 0.51
N SER A 93 23.18 -0.14 1.44
CA SER A 93 23.70 -1.41 1.94
C SER A 93 22.67 -2.03 2.88
N THR A 94 22.18 -3.20 2.49
CA THR A 94 21.21 -3.98 3.28
C THR A 94 21.79 -5.37 3.48
N PRO A 95 22.09 -5.79 4.71
CA PRO A 95 22.60 -7.13 4.95
C PRO A 95 21.58 -8.18 4.51
N ARG A 96 22.06 -9.27 3.96
CA ARG A 96 21.21 -10.41 3.63
C ARG A 96 20.57 -10.96 4.89
N ARG A 97 19.25 -11.08 4.83
CA ARG A 97 18.51 -11.75 5.90
C ARG A 97 18.39 -13.22 5.57
N THR A 98 18.68 -14.05 6.56
CA THR A 98 18.38 -15.48 6.49
C THR A 98 16.98 -15.70 7.02
N VAL A 99 16.11 -16.27 6.20
CA VAL A 99 14.73 -16.57 6.57
C VAL A 99 14.47 -18.06 6.46
N GLN A 100 13.58 -18.56 7.29
CA GLN A 100 13.08 -19.93 7.19
C GLN A 100 11.90 -19.95 6.23
N VAL A 101 12.02 -20.68 5.15
CA VAL A 101 10.93 -20.88 4.18
C VAL A 101 9.84 -21.73 4.82
N CYS A 102 8.60 -21.30 4.64
CA CYS A 102 7.40 -21.96 5.15
C CYS A 102 6.41 -22.26 4.02
N GLY A 103 5.39 -23.02 4.32
CA GLY A 103 4.24 -23.31 3.44
C GLY A 103 2.99 -23.56 4.28
N THR A 104 3.02 -23.15 5.54
CA THR A 104 1.95 -23.43 6.50
C THR A 104 0.78 -22.45 6.29
N PRO A 105 -0.47 -22.94 6.19
CA PRO A 105 -1.64 -22.07 6.18
C PRO A 105 -1.80 -21.37 7.53
N PHE A 106 -2.27 -20.12 7.51
CA PHE A 106 -2.62 -19.36 8.70
C PHE A 106 -3.91 -18.58 8.48
N GLY A 107 -4.67 -18.40 9.55
CA GLY A 107 -5.85 -17.53 9.57
C GLY A 107 -5.46 -16.11 9.92
N VAL A 108 -6.05 -15.14 9.22
CA VAL A 108 -5.92 -13.72 9.53
C VAL A 108 -7.29 -13.17 9.83
N LYS A 109 -7.44 -12.52 10.98
CA LYS A 109 -8.60 -11.69 11.28
C LYS A 109 -8.18 -10.23 11.16
N MET A 110 -8.89 -9.50 10.34
CA MET A 110 -8.62 -8.10 10.05
C MET A 110 -9.81 -7.26 10.48
N PHE A 111 -9.53 -6.09 11.03
CA PHE A 111 -10.54 -5.12 11.40
C PHE A 111 -10.46 -3.93 10.45
N SER A 112 -11.60 -3.35 10.14
CA SER A 112 -11.70 -2.18 9.27
C SER A 112 -11.80 -0.88 10.08
N ASP A 113 -11.43 0.24 9.46
CA ASP A 113 -11.61 1.58 10.04
C ASP A 113 -13.03 2.09 9.79
N GLY A 114 -14.02 1.44 10.42
CA GLY A 114 -15.42 1.80 10.28
C GLY A 114 -16.31 0.58 10.13
N ALA A 115 -17.61 0.80 10.06
CA ALA A 115 -18.63 -0.22 9.86
C ALA A 115 -19.20 -0.12 8.44
N LEU A 116 -18.91 -1.14 7.59
CA LEU A 116 -19.39 -1.22 6.22
C LEU A 116 -20.87 -1.66 6.19
N ILE A 117 -21.74 -0.90 5.54
CA ILE A 117 -23.14 -1.29 5.32
C ILE A 117 -23.19 -2.38 4.24
N VAL A 118 -23.57 -3.59 4.64
CA VAL A 118 -23.64 -4.77 3.74
C VAL A 118 -25.08 -5.17 3.39
N ALA A 119 -26.05 -4.80 4.23
CA ALA A 119 -27.46 -5.04 3.94
C ALA A 119 -28.37 -4.07 4.70
N PHE A 120 -29.61 -3.95 4.24
CA PHE A 120 -30.67 -3.25 4.96
C PHE A 120 -31.65 -4.26 5.56
N SER A 121 -32.16 -3.92 6.75
CA SER A 121 -33.23 -4.66 7.41
C SER A 121 -34.41 -3.72 7.61
N ASP A 122 -35.41 -3.86 6.78
CA ASP A 122 -36.63 -3.06 6.89
C ASP A 122 -37.40 -3.47 8.16
N ARG A 123 -37.97 -2.48 8.82
CA ARG A 123 -38.81 -2.67 10.01
C ARG A 123 -40.25 -2.58 9.61
N TYR A 124 -41.04 -3.59 9.98
CA TYR A 124 -42.48 -3.58 9.84
C TYR A 124 -43.09 -2.92 11.08
N THR A 125 -43.69 -1.76 10.89
CA THR A 125 -44.46 -1.03 11.90
C THR A 125 -45.92 -1.07 11.54
N ALA A 126 -46.81 -0.66 12.44
CA ALA A 126 -48.24 -0.54 12.18
C ALA A 126 -48.55 0.46 11.04
N LEU A 127 -47.61 1.33 10.69
CA LEU A 127 -47.72 2.37 9.64
C LEU A 127 -47.04 1.96 8.31
N GLY A 128 -46.43 0.77 8.23
CA GLY A 128 -45.75 0.27 7.04
C GLY A 128 -44.31 -0.21 7.31
N SER A 129 -43.57 -0.41 6.23
CA SER A 129 -42.14 -0.77 6.32
C SER A 129 -41.29 0.47 6.36
N GLU A 130 -40.49 0.63 7.40
CA GLU A 130 -39.57 1.75 7.58
C GLU A 130 -38.13 1.28 7.70
N ASN A 131 -37.21 2.04 7.07
CA ASN A 131 -35.79 1.84 7.23
C ASN A 131 -35.10 3.19 7.52
N PRO A 132 -34.70 3.43 8.76
CA PRO A 132 -34.09 4.70 9.16
C PRO A 132 -32.85 5.07 8.37
N ALA A 133 -32.00 4.10 8.04
CA ALA A 133 -30.77 4.35 7.30
C ALA A 133 -31.05 4.71 5.84
N LYS A 134 -32.02 4.03 5.19
CA LYS A 134 -32.46 4.39 3.82
C LYS A 134 -33.08 5.80 3.80
N ALA A 135 -33.89 6.12 4.80
CA ALA A 135 -34.50 7.46 4.93
C ALA A 135 -33.42 8.55 5.14
N ALA A 136 -32.33 8.23 5.82
CA ALA A 136 -31.16 9.10 5.98
C ALA A 136 -30.28 9.19 4.73
N GLY A 137 -30.57 8.47 3.63
CA GLY A 137 -29.81 8.48 2.39
C GLY A 137 -28.56 7.61 2.39
N LEU A 138 -28.39 6.73 3.39
CA LEU A 138 -27.33 5.74 3.43
C LEU A 138 -27.54 4.65 2.37
N ARG A 139 -26.45 4.06 1.87
CA ARG A 139 -26.47 3.05 0.79
C ARG A 139 -25.60 1.86 1.17
N LEU A 140 -25.78 0.76 0.47
CA LEU A 140 -24.84 -0.38 0.52
C LEU A 140 -23.47 0.08 0.06
N GLY A 141 -22.44 -0.38 0.75
CA GLY A 141 -21.05 0.02 0.48
C GLY A 141 -20.61 1.29 1.21
N ASP A 142 -21.49 2.00 1.92
CA ASP A 142 -21.11 3.12 2.76
C ASP A 142 -20.34 2.64 4.00
N TRP A 143 -19.25 3.32 4.34
CA TRP A 143 -18.46 3.10 5.53
C TRP A 143 -18.85 4.09 6.62
N ILE A 144 -19.51 3.67 7.67
CA ILE A 144 -19.83 4.52 8.82
C ILE A 144 -18.55 4.65 9.66
N VAL A 145 -18.05 5.88 9.81
CA VAL A 145 -16.82 6.18 10.56
C VAL A 145 -17.07 6.94 11.87
N SER A 146 -18.25 7.56 12.01
CA SER A 146 -18.66 8.23 13.25
C SER A 146 -20.18 8.25 13.36
N ALA A 147 -20.69 8.18 14.59
CA ALA A 147 -22.10 8.32 14.91
C ALA A 147 -22.26 9.06 16.23
N GLY A 148 -23.09 10.12 16.24
CA GLY A 148 -23.31 10.97 17.42
C GLY A 148 -22.02 11.62 17.95
N GLY A 149 -21.09 11.98 17.05
CA GLY A 149 -19.79 12.58 17.39
C GLY A 149 -18.76 11.60 17.94
N ARG A 150 -19.07 10.31 18.03
CA ARG A 150 -18.15 9.26 18.49
C ARG A 150 -17.61 8.47 17.30
N PRO A 151 -16.31 8.09 17.28
CA PRO A 151 -15.77 7.23 16.24
C PRO A 151 -16.45 5.85 16.28
N VAL A 152 -16.71 5.28 15.11
CA VAL A 152 -17.25 3.93 14.93
C VAL A 152 -16.15 3.08 14.33
N ARG A 153 -15.69 2.07 15.05
CA ARG A 153 -14.68 1.09 14.62
C ARG A 153 -15.23 -0.32 14.59
N SER A 154 -16.38 -0.52 15.23
CA SER A 154 -17.03 -1.82 15.35
C SER A 154 -18.55 -1.69 15.24
N ASN A 155 -19.22 -2.83 15.04
CA ASN A 155 -20.67 -2.92 15.14
C ASN A 155 -21.16 -2.52 16.55
N ASP A 156 -20.39 -2.84 17.57
CA ASP A 156 -20.74 -2.50 18.95
C ASP A 156 -20.71 -0.99 19.21
N ASP A 157 -19.71 -0.28 18.65
CA ASP A 157 -19.64 1.19 18.72
C ASP A 157 -20.87 1.84 18.07
N LEU A 158 -21.22 1.36 16.87
CA LEU A 158 -22.42 1.85 16.17
C LEU A 158 -23.69 1.57 16.96
N THR A 159 -23.82 0.36 17.46
CA THR A 159 -24.96 -0.03 18.28
C THR A 159 -25.07 0.84 19.55
N ALA A 160 -23.97 1.05 20.24
CA ALA A 160 -23.93 1.91 21.43
C ALA A 160 -24.33 3.36 21.13
N ALA A 161 -23.85 3.92 20.00
CA ALA A 161 -24.22 5.27 19.57
C ALA A 161 -25.72 5.39 19.24
N ILE A 162 -26.29 4.37 18.57
CA ILE A 162 -27.72 4.33 18.24
C ILE A 162 -28.58 4.22 19.50
N GLN A 163 -28.19 3.38 20.48
CA GLN A 163 -28.92 3.27 21.74
C GLN A 163 -28.85 4.57 22.55
N ALA A 164 -27.68 5.21 22.58
CA ALA A 164 -27.47 6.46 23.30
C ALA A 164 -28.26 7.65 22.74
N ALA A 165 -28.68 7.58 21.47
CA ALA A 165 -29.51 8.60 20.84
C ALA A 165 -30.96 8.58 21.33
N ASP A 166 -31.40 7.48 21.95
CA ASP A 166 -32.74 7.31 22.56
C ASP A 166 -33.89 7.76 21.63
N GLY A 167 -33.79 7.42 20.33
CA GLY A 167 -34.74 7.78 19.30
C GLY A 167 -34.59 9.19 18.72
N ALA A 168 -33.73 10.03 19.30
CA ALA A 168 -33.44 11.34 18.73
C ALA A 168 -32.57 11.22 17.46
N PRO A 169 -32.68 12.19 16.52
CA PRO A 169 -31.79 12.22 15.35
C PRO A 169 -30.32 12.30 15.77
N LEU A 170 -29.48 11.39 15.25
CA LEU A 170 -28.03 11.44 15.46
C LEU A 170 -27.32 11.70 14.13
N THR A 171 -26.23 12.47 14.21
CA THR A 171 -25.37 12.73 13.07
C THR A 171 -24.50 11.51 12.80
N VAL A 172 -24.60 10.97 11.57
CA VAL A 172 -23.75 9.88 11.10
C VAL A 172 -22.80 10.42 10.03
N VAL A 173 -21.50 10.19 10.22
CA VAL A 173 -20.46 10.49 9.23
C VAL A 173 -20.08 9.19 8.55
N TYR A 174 -20.08 9.20 7.23
CA TYR A 174 -19.77 8.01 6.43
C TYR A 174 -18.90 8.36 5.21
N ARG A 175 -18.18 7.39 4.69
CA ARG A 175 -17.42 7.49 3.44
C ARG A 175 -18.16 6.72 2.34
N ARG A 176 -18.26 7.37 1.17
CA ARG A 176 -18.77 6.79 -0.09
C ARG A 176 -17.81 7.18 -1.20
N ASP A 177 -17.30 6.22 -1.95
CA ASP A 177 -16.34 6.44 -3.04
C ASP A 177 -15.11 7.27 -2.60
N GLY A 178 -14.63 7.02 -1.38
CA GLY A 178 -13.49 7.76 -0.79
C GLY A 178 -13.83 9.15 -0.25
N VAL A 179 -15.04 9.67 -0.49
CA VAL A 179 -15.48 11.00 -0.03
C VAL A 179 -16.29 10.88 1.26
N GLN A 180 -16.02 11.78 2.20
CA GLN A 180 -16.75 11.86 3.47
C GLN A 180 -18.05 12.64 3.31
N HIS A 181 -19.13 12.09 3.87
CA HIS A 181 -20.48 12.65 3.87
C HIS A 181 -21.05 12.62 5.29
N THR A 182 -22.15 13.37 5.47
CA THR A 182 -22.87 13.43 6.74
C THR A 182 -24.36 13.24 6.49
N ALA A 183 -25.03 12.48 7.35
CA ALA A 183 -26.47 12.28 7.33
C ALA A 183 -27.06 12.38 8.76
N ALA A 184 -28.29 12.78 8.86
CA ALA A 184 -29.07 12.71 10.09
C ALA A 184 -29.88 11.42 10.07
N LEU A 185 -29.60 10.51 11.00
CA LEU A 185 -30.29 9.24 11.15
C LEU A 185 -31.17 9.30 12.39
N THR A 186 -32.46 9.00 12.25
CA THR A 186 -33.39 8.89 13.37
C THR A 186 -33.69 7.41 13.63
N PRO A 187 -33.17 6.81 14.70
CA PRO A 187 -33.38 5.40 14.99
C PRO A 187 -34.87 5.12 15.32
N VAL A 188 -35.31 3.91 14.98
CA VAL A 188 -36.67 3.42 15.28
C VAL A 188 -36.58 2.30 16.32
N GLN A 189 -37.50 2.30 17.29
CA GLN A 189 -37.55 1.29 18.33
C GLN A 189 -38.10 -0.05 17.78
N ASP A 190 -37.45 -1.15 18.14
CA ASP A 190 -37.92 -2.49 17.84
C ASP A 190 -38.94 -2.96 18.90
N GLU A 191 -39.60 -4.10 18.64
CA GLU A 191 -40.60 -4.70 19.54
C GLU A 191 -40.06 -5.02 20.95
N LYS A 192 -38.73 -5.08 21.08
CA LYS A 192 -38.03 -5.32 22.35
C LYS A 192 -37.56 -4.04 23.02
N GLY A 193 -38.00 -2.89 22.53
CA GLY A 193 -37.65 -1.58 23.08
C GLY A 193 -36.24 -1.10 22.72
N ARG A 194 -35.55 -1.73 21.76
CA ARG A 194 -34.19 -1.34 21.37
C ARG A 194 -34.21 -0.49 20.11
N TYR A 195 -33.45 0.56 20.08
CA TYR A 195 -33.30 1.42 18.91
C TYR A 195 -32.47 0.78 17.81
N LYS A 196 -32.89 0.93 16.56
CA LYS A 196 -32.26 0.34 15.38
C LYS A 196 -32.15 1.35 14.25
N ALA A 197 -31.05 1.25 13.50
CA ALA A 197 -30.84 1.99 12.27
C ALA A 197 -31.39 1.27 11.01
N GLY A 198 -31.70 -0.02 11.10
CA GLY A 198 -32.18 -0.82 9.98
C GLY A 198 -31.06 -1.22 8.99
N VAL A 199 -29.85 -1.38 9.49
CA VAL A 199 -28.67 -1.82 8.72
C VAL A 199 -28.02 -3.07 9.30
N TRP A 200 -27.44 -3.86 8.41
CA TRP A 200 -26.41 -4.84 8.77
C TRP A 200 -25.06 -4.26 8.40
N VAL A 201 -24.14 -4.34 9.32
CA VAL A 201 -22.79 -3.81 9.11
C VAL A 201 -21.75 -4.89 9.33
N ARG A 202 -20.62 -4.75 8.62
CA ARG A 202 -19.43 -5.56 8.76
C ARG A 202 -18.27 -4.67 9.19
N ASP A 203 -17.60 -5.05 10.24
CA ASP A 203 -16.46 -4.34 10.84
C ASP A 203 -15.17 -5.15 10.83
N SER A 204 -15.23 -6.38 10.37
CA SER A 204 -14.11 -7.29 10.32
C SER A 204 -14.24 -8.27 9.16
N GLY A 205 -13.10 -8.74 8.69
CA GLY A 205 -12.99 -9.81 7.72
C GLY A 205 -12.04 -10.89 8.24
N ALA A 206 -12.25 -12.11 7.83
CA ALA A 206 -11.32 -13.21 8.07
C ALA A 206 -10.86 -13.79 6.73
N GLY A 207 -9.59 -14.13 6.64
CA GLY A 207 -9.00 -14.74 5.47
C GLY A 207 -8.04 -15.86 5.85
N ILE A 208 -7.71 -16.70 4.89
CA ILE A 208 -6.67 -17.71 5.01
C ILE A 208 -5.56 -17.31 4.06
N GLY A 209 -4.34 -17.30 4.57
CA GLY A 209 -3.12 -17.07 3.80
C GLY A 209 -2.15 -18.22 3.93
N THR A 210 -1.10 -18.20 3.11
CA THR A 210 0.03 -19.13 3.23
C THR A 210 1.26 -18.34 3.68
N MET A 211 1.85 -18.74 4.80
CA MET A 211 3.08 -18.18 5.31
C MET A 211 4.23 -18.53 4.36
N SER A 212 4.85 -17.55 3.73
CA SER A 212 5.93 -17.75 2.78
C SER A 212 7.27 -17.96 3.48
N PHE A 213 7.53 -17.17 4.52
CA PHE A 213 8.74 -17.30 5.34
C PHE A 213 8.57 -16.68 6.73
N VAL A 214 9.48 -17.09 7.63
CA VAL A 214 9.66 -16.52 8.97
C VAL A 214 11.10 -16.04 9.11
N ASP A 215 11.27 -14.82 9.59
CA ASP A 215 12.54 -14.27 10.07
C ASP A 215 12.55 -14.40 11.61
N ALA A 216 13.13 -15.49 12.09
CA ALA A 216 13.17 -15.78 13.52
C ALA A 216 14.04 -14.80 14.31
N GLN A 217 15.01 -14.13 13.65
CA GLN A 217 15.90 -13.18 14.31
C GLN A 217 15.18 -11.87 14.64
N HIS A 218 14.24 -11.46 13.78
CA HIS A 218 13.51 -10.20 13.95
C HIS A 218 12.05 -10.41 14.39
N GLY A 219 11.61 -11.66 14.58
CA GLY A 219 10.24 -11.98 14.97
C GLY A 219 9.20 -11.58 13.93
N THR A 220 9.57 -11.55 12.64
CA THR A 220 8.68 -11.17 11.55
C THR A 220 8.39 -12.35 10.64
N PHE A 221 7.23 -12.33 9.99
CA PHE A 221 6.88 -13.30 8.95
C PHE A 221 6.27 -12.58 7.75
N ALA A 222 6.25 -13.24 6.61
CA ALA A 222 5.53 -12.78 5.43
C ALA A 222 4.67 -13.88 4.85
N GLY A 223 3.50 -13.50 4.38
CA GLY A 223 2.59 -14.34 3.63
C GLY A 223 2.20 -13.68 2.32
N LEU A 224 1.99 -14.48 1.28
CA LEU A 224 1.35 -14.01 0.06
C LEU A 224 -0.15 -13.92 0.31
N GLY A 225 -0.74 -12.80 -0.08
CA GLY A 225 -2.16 -12.54 0.03
C GLY A 225 -2.68 -11.85 -1.23
N HIS A 226 -3.98 -11.72 -1.33
CA HIS A 226 -4.68 -10.92 -2.33
C HIS A 226 -5.60 -9.93 -1.62
N SER A 227 -6.13 -8.96 -2.36
CA SER A 227 -7.13 -8.04 -1.82
C SER A 227 -8.34 -8.82 -1.31
N ILE A 228 -8.89 -8.39 -0.19
CA ILE A 228 -10.10 -8.97 0.39
C ILE A 228 -11.25 -8.05 0.06
N SER A 229 -12.19 -8.57 -0.71
CA SER A 229 -13.43 -7.87 -1.04
C SER A 229 -14.58 -8.44 -0.23
N ASP A 230 -15.48 -7.58 0.16
CA ASP A 230 -16.76 -7.99 0.74
C ASP A 230 -17.60 -8.73 -0.30
N THR A 231 -18.10 -9.92 0.04
CA THR A 231 -18.85 -10.78 -0.89
C THR A 231 -20.23 -10.25 -1.23
N ASP A 232 -20.83 -9.44 -0.35
CA ASP A 232 -22.19 -8.93 -0.51
C ASP A 232 -22.23 -7.64 -1.33
N THR A 233 -21.21 -6.80 -1.16
CA THR A 233 -21.13 -5.48 -1.82
C THR A 233 -20.12 -5.43 -2.96
N GLY A 234 -19.18 -6.38 -3.04
CA GLY A 234 -18.04 -6.37 -3.94
C GLY A 234 -17.01 -5.27 -3.59
N THR A 235 -17.21 -4.56 -2.49
CA THR A 235 -16.34 -3.46 -2.07
C THR A 235 -15.04 -4.02 -1.49
N GLU A 236 -13.91 -3.49 -1.94
CA GLU A 236 -12.61 -3.82 -1.37
C GLU A 236 -12.50 -3.30 0.07
N LEU A 237 -12.13 -4.19 1.00
CA LEU A 237 -11.96 -3.81 2.40
C LEU A 237 -10.68 -3.01 2.57
N THR A 238 -10.81 -1.73 2.87
CA THR A 238 -9.66 -0.90 3.28
C THR A 238 -9.28 -1.28 4.71
N LEU A 239 -8.14 -1.95 4.83
CA LEU A 239 -7.64 -2.43 6.12
C LEU A 239 -6.78 -1.37 6.79
N SER A 240 -6.95 -1.20 8.08
CA SER A 240 -5.99 -0.47 8.91
C SER A 240 -4.86 -1.40 9.31
N LEU A 241 -3.62 -1.02 9.01
CA LEU A 241 -2.43 -1.78 9.43
C LEU A 241 -2.29 -1.89 10.95
N ILE A 242 -3.02 -1.10 11.72
CA ILE A 242 -2.99 -1.03 13.18
C ILE A 242 -3.78 -2.20 13.82
N HIS A 243 -4.63 -2.89 13.07
CA HIS A 243 -5.57 -3.89 13.57
C HIS A 243 -5.36 -5.31 13.02
N ILE A 244 -4.16 -5.66 12.58
CA ILE A 244 -3.82 -7.04 12.24
C ILE A 244 -3.66 -7.79 13.57
N SER A 245 -4.64 -8.64 13.91
CA SER A 245 -4.50 -9.54 15.05
C SER A 245 -3.58 -10.71 14.70
N GLU A 246 -2.85 -11.21 15.69
CA GLU A 246 -1.92 -12.33 15.55
C GLU A 246 -2.56 -13.54 14.83
N PRO A 247 -1.79 -14.29 14.03
CA PRO A 247 -2.27 -15.49 13.38
C PRO A 247 -2.73 -16.49 14.44
N THR A 248 -4.02 -16.77 14.48
CA THR A 248 -4.54 -17.84 15.34
C THR A 248 -4.10 -19.18 14.76
N ARG A 249 -3.25 -19.91 15.47
CA ARG A 249 -2.99 -21.31 15.20
C ARG A 249 -4.30 -22.07 15.42
N HIS A 250 -4.97 -22.47 14.36
CA HIS A 250 -5.89 -23.57 14.47
C HIS A 250 -5.06 -24.85 14.63
N SER A 251 -4.96 -25.37 15.85
CA SER A 251 -4.57 -26.75 16.07
C SER A 251 -5.68 -27.61 15.48
N LEU A 252 -5.41 -28.22 14.34
CA LEU A 252 -6.22 -29.34 13.88
C LEU A 252 -6.00 -30.48 14.90
N ILE A 253 -7.09 -30.84 15.58
CA ILE A 253 -7.19 -32.09 16.35
C ILE A 253 -7.47 -33.22 15.37
#